data_422a94d9fa68e90ee8c04e1405a129a9
#
_entry.id   422a94d9fa68e90ee8c04e1405a129a9
#
_cell.length_a   1.000
_cell.length_b   1.000
_cell.length_c   1.000
_cell.angle_alpha   90.00
_cell.angle_beta   90.00
_cell.angle_gamma   90.00
#
_symmetry.space_group_name_H-M   'P 1'
#
loop_
_entity.id
_entity.type
_entity.pdbx_description
1 polymer ?
#
loop_
_entity_poly.entity_id
_entity_poly.type
_entity_poly.pdbx_seq_one_letter_code
_entity_poly.pdbx_strand_id
1 'polypeptide(L)'
;MKEICLDAKDNKKIYATPILVRQSVKEDFTNIDIKYRKQVEDFYRILSLNVKTEYLNAFFNNIKNVRIKKSVLIGLFYSAIHDGTYASYDITKNKIFLYQEELSGVDFYHELLHLSSSIRNPKNNMYYCGFSQNSSKTTLGNAINEGYTEYLCSNIFEVDNDSYYQYEMIVAKLLEMIVGKNNMQKLYFNADLYNLVNLLTNVNTLLRIKNFLFKTDYILDKRDSSNTKINEKVIRYMFDVNFFLIETYRNLLLKIYENKKISINELFYSYKQFMENINMLLDIDLPMDKDVLRLNINDTDFMHMIKIRKLI
;
A
#
# COMPACT_ATOMS: atom_id res chain seq x y z
N MET A 1 19.01 11.73 8.58
CA MET A 1 18.81 12.20 7.18
C MET A 1 17.41 12.75 7.05
N LYS A 2 17.19 13.90 6.39
CA LYS A 2 15.83 14.38 6.12
C LYS A 2 15.17 13.46 5.11
N GLU A 3 13.94 13.07 5.39
CA GLU A 3 13.12 12.28 4.45
C GLU A 3 12.89 13.11 3.18
N ILE A 4 13.27 12.56 2.02
CA ILE A 4 13.11 13.23 0.72
C ILE A 4 11.84 12.68 0.08
N CYS A 5 10.75 13.43 0.21
CA CYS A 5 9.43 13.03 -0.25
C CYS A 5 8.60 14.23 -0.76
N LEU A 6 7.44 13.97 -1.29
CA LEU A 6 6.49 15.00 -1.71
C LEU A 6 5.90 15.73 -0.50
N ASP A 7 6.05 17.06 -0.46
CA ASP A 7 5.36 17.88 0.52
C ASP A 7 3.86 17.96 0.15
N ALA A 8 3.00 17.54 1.05
CA ALA A 8 1.57 17.84 0.95
C ALA A 8 1.39 19.34 1.23
N LYS A 9 1.22 20.15 0.18
CA LYS A 9 0.72 21.52 0.38
C LYS A 9 -0.66 21.40 1.03
N ASP A 10 -0.86 22.13 2.12
CA ASP A 10 -2.16 22.25 2.80
C ASP A 10 -3.23 22.79 1.82
N ASN A 11 -3.74 21.93 0.98
CA ASN A 11 -4.95 22.21 0.23
C ASN A 11 -6.13 22.02 1.20
N LYS A 12 -6.46 23.12 1.91
CA LYS A 12 -7.72 23.25 2.64
C LYS A 12 -8.88 23.04 1.66
N LYS A 13 -9.36 21.83 1.56
CA LYS A 13 -10.72 21.52 1.08
C LYS A 13 -11.33 20.50 2.05
N ILE A 14 -12.05 21.06 2.98
CA ILE A 14 -13.34 20.65 3.55
C ILE A 14 -13.67 19.17 3.31
N TYR A 15 -13.20 18.32 4.20
CA TYR A 15 -13.89 17.10 4.58
C TYR A 15 -14.08 17.15 6.09
N ALA A 16 -15.27 16.71 6.53
CA ALA A 16 -15.83 16.78 7.87
C ALA A 16 -14.79 16.96 8.98
N THR A 17 -14.93 18.03 9.73
CA THR A 17 -14.15 18.37 10.92
C THR A 17 -13.80 17.13 11.72
N PRO A 18 -12.52 16.83 11.96
CA PRO A 18 -12.16 15.78 12.90
C PRO A 18 -12.66 16.23 14.26
N ILE A 19 -13.59 15.50 14.82
CA ILE A 19 -13.94 15.66 16.24
C ILE A 19 -12.68 15.31 17.01
N LEU A 20 -12.02 16.32 17.54
CA LEU A 20 -10.92 16.21 18.48
C LEU A 20 -11.44 15.53 19.75
N VAL A 21 -11.42 14.22 19.77
CA VAL A 21 -11.58 13.46 21.02
C VAL A 21 -10.17 13.18 21.54
N ARG A 22 -9.60 14.19 22.20
CA ARG A 22 -8.57 13.96 23.20
C ARG A 22 -9.28 13.42 24.46
N GLN A 23 -9.56 12.14 24.46
CA GLN A 23 -9.75 11.39 25.68
C GLN A 23 -8.79 10.22 25.64
N SER A 24 -8.08 10.00 26.76
CA SER A 24 -7.48 8.71 27.08
C SER A 24 -8.62 7.69 27.17
N VAL A 25 -9.08 7.23 26.02
CA VAL A 25 -10.08 6.18 25.93
C VAL A 25 -9.34 4.93 26.39
N LYS A 26 -9.63 4.48 27.59
CA LYS A 26 -9.51 3.07 27.92
C LYS A 26 -10.37 2.36 26.88
N GLU A 27 -9.73 1.88 25.85
CA GLU A 27 -10.43 1.30 24.72
C GLU A 27 -11.07 0.02 25.19
N ASP A 28 -12.39 0.06 25.16
CA ASP A 28 -13.22 -1.04 25.60
C ASP A 28 -13.46 -1.97 24.39
N PHE A 29 -12.67 -3.04 24.30
CA PHE A 29 -12.86 -4.11 23.33
C PHE A 29 -13.82 -5.20 23.85
N THR A 30 -14.69 -4.88 24.82
CA THR A 30 -15.61 -5.86 25.44
C THR A 30 -16.63 -6.42 24.45
N ASN A 31 -16.91 -5.71 23.35
CA ASN A 31 -17.74 -6.19 22.26
C ASN A 31 -17.07 -7.27 21.39
N ILE A 32 -15.75 -7.42 21.49
CA ILE A 32 -14.99 -8.46 20.80
C ILE A 32 -15.08 -9.77 21.59
N ASP A 33 -15.32 -10.87 20.89
CA ASP A 33 -15.28 -12.20 21.49
C ASP A 33 -13.98 -12.39 22.28
N ILE A 34 -14.09 -12.85 23.52
CA ILE A 34 -12.97 -13.01 24.46
C ILE A 34 -11.80 -13.77 23.83
N LYS A 35 -12.09 -14.68 22.92
CA LYS A 35 -11.12 -15.48 22.18
C LYS A 35 -10.17 -14.64 21.33
N TYR A 36 -10.64 -13.51 20.76
CA TYR A 36 -9.86 -12.65 19.86
C TYR A 36 -9.44 -11.33 20.52
N ARG A 37 -10.00 -11.03 21.68
CA ARG A 37 -9.82 -9.74 22.36
C ARG A 37 -8.34 -9.41 22.59
N LYS A 38 -7.57 -10.36 23.13
CA LYS A 38 -6.16 -10.17 23.39
C LYS A 38 -5.38 -9.83 22.11
N GLN A 39 -5.65 -10.51 20.99
CA GLN A 39 -4.99 -10.24 19.73
C GLN A 39 -5.34 -8.84 19.19
N VAL A 40 -6.60 -8.40 19.32
CA VAL A 40 -7.03 -7.04 18.93
C VAL A 40 -6.38 -5.98 19.83
N GLU A 41 -6.26 -6.23 21.14
CA GLU A 41 -5.56 -5.34 22.08
C GLU A 41 -4.07 -5.22 21.75
N ASP A 42 -3.41 -6.34 21.47
CA ASP A 42 -2.00 -6.38 21.07
C ASP A 42 -1.78 -5.67 19.71
N PHE A 43 -2.64 -5.93 18.74
CA PHE A 43 -2.64 -5.23 17.45
C PHE A 43 -2.73 -3.70 17.66
N TYR A 44 -3.74 -3.24 18.42
CA TYR A 44 -3.92 -1.82 18.65
C TYR A 44 -2.74 -1.19 19.40
N ARG A 45 -2.23 -1.87 20.42
CA ARG A 45 -1.06 -1.40 21.18
C ARG A 45 0.16 -1.20 20.26
N ILE A 46 0.44 -2.15 19.37
CA ILE A 46 1.56 -2.07 18.42
C ILE A 46 1.29 -1.00 17.37
N LEU A 47 0.08 -0.96 16.80
CA LEU A 47 -0.31 0.01 15.78
C LEU A 47 -0.20 1.45 16.29
N SER A 48 -0.67 1.74 17.51
CA SER A 48 -0.65 3.07 18.11
C SER A 48 0.76 3.61 18.43
N LEU A 49 1.75 2.74 18.53
CA LEU A 49 3.17 3.13 18.67
C LEU A 49 3.79 3.55 17.33
N ASN A 50 3.26 3.07 16.21
CA ASN A 50 3.84 3.23 14.87
C ASN A 50 3.04 4.17 13.96
N VAL A 51 1.77 4.41 14.27
CA VAL A 51 0.83 5.23 13.50
C VAL A 51 0.23 6.29 14.38
N LYS A 52 0.13 7.52 13.89
CA LYS A 52 -0.48 8.61 14.65
C LYS A 52 -1.95 8.31 14.94
N THR A 53 -2.34 8.42 16.20
CA THR A 53 -3.71 8.12 16.66
C THR A 53 -4.78 8.90 15.88
N GLU A 54 -4.48 10.11 15.43
CA GLU A 54 -5.38 10.95 14.63
C GLU A 54 -5.74 10.32 13.26
N TYR A 55 -4.97 9.34 12.77
CA TYR A 55 -5.27 8.61 11.54
C TYR A 55 -6.14 7.37 11.78
N LEU A 56 -6.32 6.92 13.02
CA LEU A 56 -7.00 5.67 13.37
C LEU A 56 -8.53 5.81 13.58
N ASN A 57 -9.14 6.88 13.09
CA ASN A 57 -10.59 7.10 13.24
C ASN A 57 -11.43 5.97 12.62
N ALA A 58 -11.00 5.43 11.49
CA ALA A 58 -11.67 4.30 10.84
C ALA A 58 -11.62 3.04 11.72
N PHE A 59 -10.46 2.75 12.35
CA PHE A 59 -10.32 1.66 13.30
C PHE A 59 -11.34 1.77 14.44
N PHE A 60 -11.37 2.90 15.14
CA PHE A 60 -12.30 3.08 16.27
C PHE A 60 -13.77 3.00 15.90
N ASN A 61 -14.12 3.43 14.68
CA ASN A 61 -15.50 3.33 14.20
C ASN A 61 -15.88 1.90 13.83
N ASN A 62 -14.97 1.16 13.20
CA ASN A 62 -15.24 -0.16 12.69
C ASN A 62 -15.14 -1.25 13.76
N ILE A 63 -14.18 -1.13 14.68
CA ILE A 63 -13.93 -2.14 15.72
C ILE A 63 -15.12 -2.30 16.67
N LYS A 64 -15.89 -1.24 16.92
CA LYS A 64 -17.08 -1.26 17.79
C LYS A 64 -18.16 -2.24 17.34
N ASN A 65 -18.24 -2.50 16.03
CA ASN A 65 -19.32 -3.28 15.43
C ASN A 65 -18.78 -4.42 14.55
N VAL A 66 -17.50 -4.73 14.62
CA VAL A 66 -16.92 -5.83 13.85
C VAL A 66 -17.45 -7.18 14.36
N ARG A 67 -17.65 -8.09 13.42
CA ARG A 67 -17.95 -9.48 13.72
C ARG A 67 -16.83 -10.36 13.23
N ILE A 68 -16.21 -11.12 14.12
CA ILE A 68 -15.19 -12.09 13.79
C ILE A 68 -15.84 -13.47 13.77
N LYS A 69 -15.76 -14.17 12.64
CA LYS A 69 -16.35 -15.50 12.48
C LYS A 69 -15.34 -16.49 11.95
N LYS A 70 -15.25 -17.61 12.62
CA LYS A 70 -14.57 -18.79 12.11
C LYS A 70 -15.48 -19.49 11.08
N SER A 71 -14.94 -19.82 9.91
CA SER A 71 -15.69 -20.45 8.82
C SER A 71 -14.82 -21.45 8.05
N VAL A 72 -14.42 -22.51 8.73
CA VAL A 72 -13.51 -23.55 8.18
C VAL A 72 -14.06 -24.19 6.90
N LEU A 73 -15.38 -24.42 6.84
CA LEU A 73 -16.03 -25.01 5.65
C LEU A 73 -15.95 -24.08 4.43
N ILE A 74 -16.09 -22.78 4.63
CA ILE A 74 -15.94 -21.78 3.56
C ILE A 74 -14.46 -21.67 3.19
N GLY A 75 -13.55 -21.81 4.14
CA GLY A 75 -12.11 -21.81 3.91
C GLY A 75 -11.66 -22.94 2.98
N LEU A 76 -12.21 -24.12 3.10
CA LEU A 76 -11.93 -25.25 2.20
C LEU A 76 -12.35 -24.96 0.75
N PHE A 77 -13.42 -24.21 0.54
CA PHE A 77 -13.82 -23.75 -0.81
C PHE A 77 -12.98 -22.56 -1.29
N TYR A 78 -12.63 -21.61 -0.41
CA TYR A 78 -11.83 -20.44 -0.75
C TYR A 78 -10.38 -20.81 -1.04
N SER A 79 -9.75 -21.69 -0.25
CA SER A 79 -8.39 -22.18 -0.50
C SER A 79 -8.26 -23.01 -1.78
N ALA A 80 -9.35 -23.63 -2.24
CA ALA A 80 -9.38 -24.32 -3.53
C ALA A 80 -9.47 -23.36 -4.74
N ILE A 81 -9.87 -22.10 -4.52
CA ILE A 81 -10.05 -21.09 -5.56
C ILE A 81 -8.95 -20.02 -5.49
N HIS A 82 -8.47 -19.72 -4.28
CA HIS A 82 -7.43 -18.73 -3.99
C HIS A 82 -6.39 -19.39 -3.10
N ASP A 83 -5.28 -19.85 -3.68
CA ASP A 83 -4.19 -20.46 -2.93
C ASP A 83 -3.73 -19.51 -1.80
N GLY A 84 -3.83 -20.00 -0.55
CA GLY A 84 -3.22 -19.35 0.62
C GLY A 84 -4.04 -18.27 1.32
N THR A 85 -5.32 -18.07 1.04
CA THR A 85 -6.15 -17.13 1.81
C THR A 85 -6.64 -17.74 3.13
N TYR A 86 -6.08 -17.30 4.25
CA TYR A 86 -6.40 -17.82 5.58
C TYR A 86 -7.41 -16.97 6.36
N ALA A 87 -7.58 -15.71 5.95
CA ALA A 87 -8.56 -14.79 6.50
C ALA A 87 -9.08 -13.85 5.41
N SER A 88 -10.18 -13.13 5.67
CA SER A 88 -10.64 -12.02 4.82
C SER A 88 -11.52 -11.05 5.58
N TYR A 89 -11.46 -9.77 5.22
CA TYR A 89 -12.33 -8.73 5.74
C TYR A 89 -13.41 -8.31 4.73
N ASP A 90 -14.67 -8.57 5.08
CA ASP A 90 -15.83 -8.10 4.32
C ASP A 90 -16.22 -6.69 4.80
N ILE A 91 -15.79 -5.67 4.06
CA ILE A 91 -16.09 -4.27 4.37
C ILE A 91 -17.60 -3.98 4.35
N THR A 92 -18.37 -4.67 3.51
CA THR A 92 -19.80 -4.42 3.37
C THR A 92 -20.57 -4.80 4.62
N LYS A 93 -20.11 -5.83 5.32
CA LYS A 93 -20.74 -6.38 6.52
C LYS A 93 -20.00 -6.05 7.81
N ASN A 94 -18.81 -5.40 7.69
CA ASN A 94 -17.87 -5.21 8.79
C ASN A 94 -17.56 -6.54 9.50
N LYS A 95 -17.03 -7.49 8.76
CA LYS A 95 -16.87 -8.84 9.25
C LYS A 95 -15.53 -9.42 8.83
N ILE A 96 -14.82 -10.00 9.77
CA ILE A 96 -13.61 -10.77 9.51
C ILE A 96 -13.98 -12.25 9.50
N PHE A 97 -13.65 -12.93 8.43
CA PHE A 97 -13.73 -14.37 8.31
C PHE A 97 -12.36 -14.99 8.52
N LEU A 98 -12.31 -16.06 9.30
CA LEU A 98 -11.12 -16.83 9.62
C LEU A 98 -11.33 -18.24 9.08
N TYR A 99 -10.45 -18.68 8.20
CA TYR A 99 -10.63 -19.92 7.45
C TYR A 99 -9.81 -21.09 8.03
N GLN A 100 -8.88 -20.81 8.93
CA GLN A 100 -8.07 -21.86 9.57
C GLN A 100 -8.40 -22.03 11.06
N GLU A 101 -7.98 -23.19 11.63
CA GLU A 101 -8.16 -23.47 13.04
C GLU A 101 -7.19 -22.69 13.92
N GLU A 102 -5.94 -22.65 13.54
CA GLU A 102 -4.88 -21.87 14.17
C GLU A 102 -4.51 -20.72 13.21
N LEU A 103 -4.84 -19.50 13.60
CA LEU A 103 -4.44 -18.32 12.86
C LEU A 103 -3.01 -17.97 13.22
N SER A 104 -2.19 -17.80 12.20
CA SER A 104 -1.00 -16.97 12.36
C SER A 104 -1.46 -15.57 12.78
N GLY A 105 -0.77 -14.93 13.70
CA GLY A 105 -1.07 -13.55 14.07
C GLY A 105 -1.06 -12.62 12.85
N VAL A 106 -0.30 -12.98 11.81
CA VAL A 106 -0.09 -12.28 10.54
C VAL A 106 -1.37 -12.07 9.78
N ASP A 107 -2.06 -13.16 9.45
CA ASP A 107 -3.27 -13.08 8.62
C ASP A 107 -4.35 -12.26 9.29
N PHE A 108 -4.47 -12.40 10.62
CA PHE A 108 -5.44 -11.64 11.38
C PHE A 108 -5.08 -10.15 11.45
N TYR A 109 -3.80 -9.80 11.59
CA TYR A 109 -3.33 -8.41 11.62
C TYR A 109 -3.48 -7.74 10.24
N HIS A 110 -3.28 -8.47 9.16
CA HIS A 110 -3.57 -8.02 7.81
C HIS A 110 -5.05 -7.58 7.67
N GLU A 111 -5.99 -8.42 8.10
CA GLU A 111 -7.41 -8.09 8.06
C GLU A 111 -7.81 -6.97 9.02
N LEU A 112 -7.14 -6.85 10.16
CA LEU A 112 -7.31 -5.72 11.08
C LEU A 112 -6.76 -4.40 10.49
N LEU A 113 -5.72 -4.43 9.66
CA LEU A 113 -5.26 -3.25 8.92
C LEU A 113 -6.29 -2.81 7.87
N HIS A 114 -6.89 -3.75 7.12
CA HIS A 114 -8.00 -3.45 6.22
C HIS A 114 -9.19 -2.83 6.97
N LEU A 115 -9.57 -3.40 8.12
CA LEU A 115 -10.59 -2.82 8.98
C LEU A 115 -10.22 -1.40 9.43
N SER A 116 -8.94 -1.18 9.77
CA SER A 116 -8.42 0.10 10.27
C SER A 116 -8.40 1.20 9.23
N SER A 117 -8.39 0.84 7.95
CA SER A 117 -8.34 1.75 6.80
C SER A 117 -9.64 1.79 5.99
N SER A 118 -10.73 1.22 6.52
CA SER A 118 -12.00 1.10 5.79
C SER A 118 -13.01 2.17 6.15
N ILE A 119 -13.57 2.82 5.13
CA ILE A 119 -14.64 3.80 5.24
C ILE A 119 -15.85 3.33 4.45
N ARG A 120 -16.99 3.24 5.12
CA ARG A 120 -18.26 2.88 4.51
C ARG A 120 -19.15 4.08 4.35
N ASN A 121 -19.62 4.31 3.14
CA ASN A 121 -20.65 5.31 2.87
C ASN A 121 -21.95 4.61 2.42
N PRO A 122 -22.87 4.29 3.35
CA PRO A 122 -24.08 3.55 3.02
C PRO A 122 -25.05 4.33 2.13
N LYS A 123 -24.90 5.66 2.02
CA LYS A 123 -25.83 6.50 1.22
C LYS A 123 -25.65 6.31 -0.28
N ASN A 124 -24.46 5.97 -0.73
CA ASN A 124 -24.14 5.81 -2.16
C ASN A 124 -23.59 4.43 -2.51
N ASN A 125 -23.66 3.46 -1.60
CA ASN A 125 -23.10 2.12 -1.76
C ASN A 125 -21.61 2.13 -2.15
N MET A 126 -20.85 3.12 -1.72
CA MET A 126 -19.41 3.20 -1.95
C MET A 126 -18.65 2.72 -0.74
N TYR A 127 -17.65 1.90 -0.99
CA TYR A 127 -16.77 1.33 0.00
C TYR A 127 -15.33 1.66 -0.37
N TYR A 128 -14.56 2.14 0.59
CA TYR A 128 -13.17 2.51 0.45
C TYR A 128 -12.36 1.74 1.49
N CYS A 129 -11.28 1.10 1.09
CA CYS A 129 -10.38 0.39 1.99
C CYS A 129 -8.95 0.76 1.63
N GLY A 130 -8.27 1.50 2.51
CA GLY A 130 -6.95 2.01 2.23
C GLY A 130 -6.89 2.74 0.89
N PHE A 131 -6.13 2.20 -0.07
CA PHE A 131 -6.05 2.74 -1.42
C PHE A 131 -7.03 2.10 -2.41
N SER A 132 -7.80 1.10 -1.99
CA SER A 132 -8.80 0.46 -2.85
C SER A 132 -10.11 1.24 -2.86
N GLN A 133 -10.55 1.62 -4.06
CA GLN A 133 -11.85 2.24 -4.29
C GLN A 133 -12.72 1.27 -5.09
N ASN A 134 -13.77 0.79 -4.44
CA ASN A 134 -14.75 -0.08 -5.07
C ASN A 134 -16.00 0.72 -5.44
N SER A 135 -16.26 0.84 -6.74
CA SER A 135 -17.55 1.23 -7.28
C SER A 135 -18.29 -0.01 -7.78
N SER A 136 -19.59 0.12 -8.06
CA SER A 136 -20.38 -0.97 -8.61
C SER A 136 -19.86 -1.55 -9.95
N LYS A 137 -18.88 -0.92 -10.58
CA LYS A 137 -18.38 -1.27 -11.92
C LYS A 137 -16.87 -1.49 -12.00
N THR A 138 -16.09 -0.90 -11.12
CA THR A 138 -14.63 -0.94 -11.21
C THR A 138 -13.99 -0.89 -9.83
N THR A 139 -12.94 -1.66 -9.63
CA THR A 139 -12.02 -1.52 -8.51
C THR A 139 -10.74 -0.86 -9.04
N LEU A 140 -10.21 0.11 -8.31
CA LEU A 140 -8.96 0.77 -8.65
C LEU A 140 -8.09 0.91 -7.40
N GLY A 141 -6.78 0.65 -7.54
CA GLY A 141 -5.80 0.79 -6.48
C GLY A 141 -5.75 -0.40 -5.51
N ASN A 142 -6.35 -1.53 -5.89
CA ASN A 142 -6.37 -2.74 -5.08
C ASN A 142 -4.96 -3.28 -4.82
N ALA A 143 -4.13 -3.34 -5.85
CA ALA A 143 -2.74 -3.82 -5.72
C ALA A 143 -1.92 -2.96 -4.75
N ILE A 144 -2.08 -1.63 -4.80
CA ILE A 144 -1.38 -0.73 -3.87
C ILE A 144 -1.94 -0.89 -2.44
N ASN A 145 -3.24 -1.16 -2.32
CA ASN A 145 -3.88 -1.42 -1.02
C ASN A 145 -3.33 -2.69 -0.37
N GLU A 146 -3.36 -3.82 -1.09
CA GLU A 146 -2.83 -5.09 -0.59
C GLU A 146 -1.34 -4.98 -0.28
N GLY A 147 -0.56 -4.42 -1.21
CA GLY A 147 0.87 -4.23 -1.02
C GLY A 147 1.22 -3.34 0.18
N TYR A 148 0.46 -2.27 0.42
CA TYR A 148 0.75 -1.41 1.57
C TYR A 148 0.28 -2.01 2.89
N THR A 149 -0.82 -2.76 2.89
CA THR A 149 -1.27 -3.55 4.04
C THR A 149 -0.19 -4.55 4.44
N GLU A 150 0.35 -5.28 3.47
CA GLU A 150 1.42 -6.25 3.68
C GLU A 150 2.71 -5.60 4.16
N TYR A 151 3.09 -4.46 3.56
CA TYR A 151 4.24 -3.67 3.99
C TYR A 151 4.11 -3.18 5.45
N LEU A 152 2.91 -2.75 5.86
CA LEU A 152 2.65 -2.38 7.24
C LEU A 152 2.68 -3.60 8.18
N CYS A 153 2.15 -4.75 7.76
CA CYS A 153 2.25 -5.99 8.52
C CYS A 153 3.70 -6.35 8.82
N SER A 154 4.55 -6.40 7.81
CA SER A 154 5.96 -6.75 7.99
C SER A 154 6.71 -5.75 8.86
N ASN A 155 6.52 -4.44 8.62
CA ASN A 155 7.31 -3.41 9.31
C ASN A 155 6.82 -3.09 10.73
N ILE A 156 5.52 -3.20 11.00
CA ILE A 156 4.95 -2.81 12.29
C ILE A 156 4.87 -4.01 13.24
N PHE A 157 4.55 -5.19 12.70
CA PHE A 157 4.31 -6.37 13.52
C PHE A 157 5.46 -7.39 13.46
N GLU A 158 6.57 -7.06 12.76
CA GLU A 158 7.79 -7.86 12.67
C GLU A 158 7.53 -9.30 12.22
N VAL A 159 6.65 -9.47 11.27
CA VAL A 159 6.28 -10.79 10.78
C VAL A 159 7.06 -11.10 9.52
N ASP A 160 7.81 -12.21 9.55
CA ASP A 160 8.43 -12.78 8.36
C ASP A 160 7.33 -13.27 7.41
N ASN A 161 7.30 -12.69 6.21
CA ASN A 161 6.29 -12.99 5.23
C ASN A 161 6.89 -13.63 3.98
N ASP A 162 6.63 -14.91 3.82
CA ASP A 162 6.53 -15.52 2.48
C ASP A 162 5.20 -15.08 1.85
N SER A 163 5.04 -13.76 1.66
CA SER A 163 3.77 -13.18 1.29
C SER A 163 3.45 -13.41 -0.18
N TYR A 164 2.18 -13.74 -0.43
CA TYR A 164 1.62 -13.74 -1.78
C TYR A 164 1.74 -12.37 -2.46
N TYR A 165 1.78 -11.27 -1.70
CA TYR A 165 1.80 -9.88 -2.19
C TYR A 165 3.21 -9.26 -2.27
N GLN A 166 4.28 -10.03 -2.41
CA GLN A 166 5.67 -9.52 -2.39
C GLN A 166 5.91 -8.40 -3.41
N TYR A 167 5.41 -8.57 -4.65
CA TYR A 167 5.56 -7.55 -5.69
C TYR A 167 4.87 -6.25 -5.32
N GLU A 168 3.60 -6.34 -4.92
CA GLU A 168 2.77 -5.21 -4.51
C GLU A 168 3.33 -4.51 -3.27
N MET A 169 3.88 -5.28 -2.32
CA MET A 169 4.54 -4.77 -1.12
C MET A 169 5.74 -3.89 -1.46
N ILE A 170 6.60 -4.33 -2.37
CA ILE A 170 7.77 -3.53 -2.78
C ILE A 170 7.32 -2.30 -3.57
N VAL A 171 6.33 -2.42 -4.47
CA VAL A 171 5.74 -1.27 -5.18
C VAL A 171 5.19 -0.24 -4.20
N ALA A 172 4.46 -0.67 -3.18
CA ALA A 172 3.90 0.20 -2.16
C ALA A 172 5.00 0.87 -1.30
N LYS A 173 6.06 0.13 -0.93
CA LYS A 173 7.26 0.67 -0.27
C LYS A 173 7.94 1.76 -1.11
N LEU A 174 8.09 1.54 -2.40
CA LEU A 174 8.66 2.53 -3.33
C LEU A 174 7.78 3.77 -3.45
N LEU A 175 6.46 3.61 -3.45
CA LEU A 175 5.53 4.73 -3.37
C LEU A 175 5.66 5.49 -2.05
N GLU A 176 5.84 4.79 -0.92
CA GLU A 176 6.10 5.45 0.36
C GLU A 176 7.39 6.27 0.31
N MET A 177 8.46 5.79 -0.33
CA MET A 177 9.69 6.57 -0.53
C MET A 177 9.46 7.84 -1.36
N ILE A 178 8.52 7.82 -2.32
CA ILE A 178 8.16 8.99 -3.14
C ILE A 178 7.28 9.97 -2.35
N VAL A 179 6.26 9.46 -1.68
CA VAL A 179 5.20 10.26 -1.05
C VAL A 179 5.57 10.68 0.38
N GLY A 180 6.42 9.89 1.04
CA GLY A 180 6.81 10.02 2.45
C GLY A 180 5.90 9.23 3.38
N LYS A 181 6.52 8.60 4.39
CA LYS A 181 5.85 7.70 5.33
C LYS A 181 4.61 8.33 5.99
N ASN A 182 4.74 9.56 6.50
CA ASN A 182 3.62 10.23 7.18
C ASN A 182 2.43 10.49 6.24
N ASN A 183 2.70 10.91 5.00
CA ASN A 183 1.65 11.11 4.00
C ASN A 183 1.01 9.78 3.60
N MET A 184 1.83 8.76 3.33
CA MET A 184 1.33 7.45 2.91
C MET A 184 0.44 6.82 3.98
N GLN A 185 0.88 6.81 5.25
CA GLN A 185 0.06 6.33 6.37
C GLN A 185 -1.24 7.13 6.53
N LYS A 186 -1.14 8.48 6.51
CA LYS A 186 -2.32 9.35 6.61
C LYS A 186 -3.35 9.03 5.53
N LEU A 187 -2.91 8.88 4.29
CA LEU A 187 -3.79 8.62 3.14
C LEU A 187 -4.39 7.22 3.22
N TYR A 188 -3.60 6.22 3.60
CA TYR A 188 -4.05 4.84 3.75
C TYR A 188 -5.15 4.71 4.81
N PHE A 189 -4.90 5.19 6.04
CA PHE A 189 -5.87 5.08 7.13
C PHE A 189 -7.11 5.98 6.97
N ASN A 190 -7.06 6.95 6.06
CA ASN A 190 -8.22 7.77 5.66
C ASN A 190 -8.89 7.29 4.36
N ALA A 191 -8.49 6.15 3.82
CA ALA A 191 -9.00 5.57 2.57
C ALA A 191 -9.00 6.59 1.41
N ASP A 192 -7.87 7.30 1.21
CA ASP A 192 -7.80 8.49 0.36
C ASP A 192 -6.86 8.30 -0.84
N LEU A 193 -7.24 7.41 -1.77
CA LEU A 193 -6.55 7.25 -3.05
C LEU A 193 -6.52 8.55 -3.87
N TYR A 194 -7.57 9.37 -3.77
CA TYR A 194 -7.64 10.62 -4.55
C TYR A 194 -6.49 11.57 -4.21
N ASN A 195 -6.20 11.78 -2.94
CA ASN A 195 -5.09 12.64 -2.54
C ASN A 195 -3.72 11.98 -2.78
N LEU A 196 -3.60 10.65 -2.78
CA LEU A 196 -2.39 9.99 -3.25
C LEU A 196 -2.12 10.34 -4.73
N VAL A 197 -3.14 10.21 -5.58
CA VAL A 197 -3.06 10.61 -7.00
C VAL A 197 -2.68 12.08 -7.13
N ASN A 198 -3.30 12.98 -6.35
CA ASN A 198 -3.00 14.41 -6.37
C ASN A 198 -1.54 14.72 -5.97
N LEU A 199 -0.99 14.04 -4.96
CA LEU A 199 0.42 14.19 -4.61
C LEU A 199 1.33 13.79 -5.76
N LEU A 200 1.06 12.68 -6.41
CA LEU A 200 1.84 12.19 -7.53
C LEU A 200 1.77 13.12 -8.76
N THR A 201 0.68 13.90 -8.94
CA THR A 201 0.60 14.89 -10.04
C THR A 201 1.60 16.03 -9.92
N ASN A 202 2.23 16.21 -8.76
CA ASN A 202 3.31 17.17 -8.61
C ASN A 202 4.57 16.82 -9.44
N VAL A 203 4.76 15.54 -9.78
CA VAL A 203 5.96 15.02 -10.46
C VAL A 203 5.64 14.14 -11.65
N ASN A 204 4.36 13.88 -11.92
CA ASN A 204 3.91 13.07 -13.04
C ASN A 204 2.56 13.54 -13.60
N THR A 205 2.13 13.03 -14.76
CA THR A 205 0.82 13.37 -15.33
C THR A 205 -0.28 12.45 -14.79
N LEU A 206 -1.51 12.96 -14.71
CA LEU A 206 -2.66 12.17 -14.25
C LEU A 206 -2.89 10.89 -15.08
N LEU A 207 -2.68 10.98 -16.40
CA LEU A 207 -2.81 9.82 -17.30
C LEU A 207 -1.81 8.71 -16.95
N ARG A 208 -0.55 9.07 -16.71
CA ARG A 208 0.49 8.10 -16.34
C ARG A 208 0.21 7.45 -14.99
N ILE A 209 -0.27 8.24 -14.02
CA ILE A 209 -0.66 7.74 -12.70
C ILE A 209 -1.83 6.75 -12.81
N LYS A 210 -2.86 7.08 -13.60
CA LYS A 210 -3.99 6.15 -13.83
C LYS A 210 -3.54 4.87 -14.52
N ASN A 211 -2.66 4.96 -15.51
CA ASN A 211 -2.10 3.79 -16.18
C ASN A 211 -1.26 2.93 -15.23
N PHE A 212 -0.49 3.55 -14.34
CA PHE A 212 0.26 2.86 -13.30
C PHE A 212 -0.68 2.06 -12.38
N LEU A 213 -1.71 2.69 -11.82
CA LEU A 213 -2.69 2.01 -10.95
C LEU A 213 -3.41 0.86 -11.69
N PHE A 214 -3.85 1.09 -12.92
CA PHE A 214 -4.48 0.05 -13.73
C PHE A 214 -3.54 -1.15 -13.98
N LYS A 215 -2.26 -0.89 -14.26
CA LYS A 215 -1.29 -1.95 -14.56
C LYS A 215 -0.93 -2.75 -13.31
N THR A 216 -0.79 -2.10 -12.16
CA THR A 216 -0.56 -2.80 -10.89
C THR A 216 -1.73 -3.69 -10.52
N ASP A 217 -2.97 -3.18 -10.66
CA ASP A 217 -4.17 -3.99 -10.41
C ASP A 217 -4.29 -5.17 -11.40
N TYR A 218 -3.91 -4.96 -12.67
CA TYR A 218 -3.89 -6.04 -13.66
C TYR A 218 -2.87 -7.13 -13.32
N ILE A 219 -1.68 -6.73 -12.84
CA ILE A 219 -0.63 -7.66 -12.42
C ILE A 219 -1.16 -8.53 -11.28
N LEU A 220 -1.72 -7.92 -10.23
CA LEU A 220 -2.29 -8.63 -9.08
C LEU A 220 -3.35 -9.64 -9.53
N ASP A 221 -4.26 -9.25 -10.44
CA ASP A 221 -5.38 -10.09 -10.87
C ASP A 221 -4.95 -11.23 -11.82
N LYS A 222 -3.83 -11.12 -12.52
CA LYS A 222 -3.47 -12.00 -13.66
C LYS A 222 -2.13 -12.72 -13.53
N ARG A 223 -1.32 -12.47 -12.51
CA ARG A 223 0.03 -13.06 -12.41
C ARG A 223 0.06 -14.59 -12.35
N ASP A 224 -0.99 -15.21 -11.79
CA ASP A 224 -1.08 -16.67 -11.66
C ASP A 224 -1.79 -17.33 -12.85
N SER A 225 -1.97 -16.60 -13.95
CA SER A 225 -2.60 -17.13 -15.16
C SER A 225 -1.71 -18.17 -15.82
N SER A 226 -2.28 -19.30 -16.20
CA SER A 226 -1.61 -20.31 -17.04
C SER A 226 -1.53 -19.92 -18.52
N ASN A 227 -2.14 -18.79 -18.92
CA ASN A 227 -2.19 -18.33 -20.30
C ASN A 227 -0.94 -17.54 -20.68
N THR A 228 -0.14 -18.04 -21.62
CA THR A 228 1.12 -17.43 -22.07
C THR A 228 0.95 -15.98 -22.52
N LYS A 229 -0.11 -15.63 -23.26
CA LYS A 229 -0.34 -14.25 -23.73
C LYS A 229 -0.64 -13.30 -22.58
N ILE A 230 -1.31 -13.80 -21.53
CA ILE A 230 -1.57 -13.03 -20.32
C ILE A 230 -0.26 -12.81 -19.58
N ASN A 231 0.57 -13.85 -19.45
CA ASN A 231 1.87 -13.75 -18.79
C ASN A 231 2.79 -12.75 -19.48
N GLU A 232 2.91 -12.79 -20.80
CA GLU A 232 3.67 -11.79 -21.57
C GLU A 232 3.17 -10.36 -21.31
N LYS A 233 1.87 -10.18 -21.15
CA LYS A 233 1.29 -8.88 -20.83
C LYS A 233 1.57 -8.46 -19.38
N VAL A 234 1.53 -9.39 -18.43
CA VAL A 234 1.92 -9.16 -17.03
C VAL A 234 3.35 -8.66 -16.97
N ILE A 235 4.29 -9.36 -17.63
CA ILE A 235 5.70 -8.99 -17.73
C ILE A 235 5.85 -7.54 -18.23
N ARG A 236 5.24 -7.24 -19.37
CA ARG A 236 5.31 -5.89 -19.94
C ARG A 236 4.77 -4.84 -18.98
N TYR A 237 3.69 -5.14 -18.25
CA TYR A 237 3.13 -4.20 -17.27
C TYR A 237 4.04 -4.02 -16.06
N MET A 238 4.76 -5.05 -15.63
CA MET A 238 5.77 -4.92 -14.57
C MET A 238 6.90 -3.97 -15.00
N PHE A 239 7.40 -4.07 -16.24
CA PHE A 239 8.35 -3.09 -16.76
C PHE A 239 7.81 -1.66 -16.73
N ASP A 240 6.56 -1.48 -17.17
CA ASP A 240 5.93 -0.16 -17.21
C ASP A 240 5.74 0.42 -15.80
N VAL A 241 5.41 -0.41 -14.83
CA VAL A 241 5.28 -0.03 -13.40
C VAL A 241 6.64 0.37 -12.83
N ASN A 242 7.68 -0.43 -13.04
CA ASN A 242 9.02 -0.14 -12.57
C ASN A 242 9.56 1.15 -13.20
N PHE A 243 9.37 1.32 -14.50
CA PHE A 243 9.78 2.52 -15.22
C PHE A 243 9.04 3.77 -14.70
N PHE A 244 7.73 3.66 -14.43
CA PHE A 244 6.96 4.74 -13.82
C PHE A 244 7.52 5.17 -12.47
N LEU A 245 7.84 4.22 -11.59
CA LEU A 245 8.38 4.49 -10.25
C LEU A 245 9.74 5.18 -10.34
N ILE A 246 10.64 4.68 -11.20
CA ILE A 246 11.97 5.26 -11.38
C ILE A 246 11.89 6.69 -11.91
N GLU A 247 11.09 6.93 -12.95
CA GLU A 247 10.93 8.29 -13.50
C GLU A 247 10.28 9.24 -12.50
N THR A 248 9.27 8.76 -11.76
CA THR A 248 8.59 9.58 -10.75
C THR A 248 9.57 10.00 -9.65
N TYR A 249 10.40 9.08 -9.17
CA TYR A 249 11.41 9.38 -8.17
C TYR A 249 12.52 10.30 -8.69
N ARG A 250 13.00 10.07 -9.91
CA ARG A 250 13.94 10.97 -10.58
C ARG A 250 13.41 12.40 -10.68
N ASN A 251 12.17 12.56 -11.13
CA ASN A 251 11.52 13.87 -11.23
C ASN A 251 11.39 14.54 -9.86
N LEU A 252 11.08 13.79 -8.81
CA LEU A 252 11.05 14.28 -7.44
C LEU A 252 12.42 14.78 -6.99
N LEU A 253 13.45 13.97 -7.15
CA LEU A 253 14.82 14.32 -6.75
C LEU A 253 15.32 15.57 -7.47
N LEU A 254 15.10 15.67 -8.80
CA LEU A 254 15.47 16.84 -9.60
C LEU A 254 14.74 18.09 -9.10
N LYS A 255 13.44 18.01 -8.84
CA LYS A 255 12.67 19.14 -8.32
C LYS A 255 13.16 19.60 -6.94
N ILE A 256 13.53 18.67 -6.08
CA ILE A 256 14.07 19.00 -4.74
C ILE A 256 15.46 19.61 -4.85
N TYR A 257 16.29 19.10 -5.75
CA TYR A 257 17.64 19.64 -6.02
C TYR A 257 17.57 21.04 -6.63
N GLU A 258 16.71 21.27 -7.62
CA GLU A 258 16.49 22.59 -8.24
C GLU A 258 16.06 23.64 -7.20
N ASN A 259 15.31 23.24 -6.19
CA ASN A 259 14.93 24.10 -5.05
C ASN A 259 16.05 24.22 -3.98
N LYS A 260 17.24 23.71 -4.23
CA LYS A 260 18.41 23.73 -3.31
C LYS A 260 18.12 23.15 -1.91
N LYS A 261 17.19 22.18 -1.84
CA LYS A 261 16.83 21.52 -0.58
C LYS A 261 17.78 20.37 -0.22
N ILE A 262 18.52 19.86 -1.19
CA ILE A 262 19.51 18.77 -1.03
C ILE A 262 20.78 19.06 -1.84
N SER A 263 21.90 18.51 -1.39
CA SER A 263 23.16 18.50 -2.14
C SER A 263 23.14 17.42 -3.22
N ILE A 264 24.09 17.50 -4.17
CA ILE A 264 24.24 16.49 -5.22
C ILE A 264 24.57 15.11 -4.65
N ASN A 265 25.37 15.04 -3.58
CA ASN A 265 25.73 13.78 -2.93
C ASN A 265 24.50 13.12 -2.27
N GLU A 266 23.64 13.91 -1.62
CA GLU A 266 22.38 13.42 -1.04
C GLU A 266 21.43 12.93 -2.14
N LEU A 267 21.37 13.62 -3.29
CA LEU A 267 20.58 13.22 -4.44
C LEU A 267 21.03 11.84 -4.94
N PHE A 268 22.34 11.63 -5.19
CA PHE A 268 22.85 10.34 -5.65
C PHE A 268 22.66 9.23 -4.64
N TYR A 269 22.90 9.51 -3.37
CA TYR A 269 22.68 8.53 -2.31
C TYR A 269 21.23 8.09 -2.26
N SER A 270 20.28 9.03 -2.30
CA SER A 270 18.85 8.73 -2.29
C SER A 270 18.41 7.96 -3.52
N TYR A 271 18.94 8.31 -4.71
CA TYR A 271 18.66 7.59 -5.94
C TYR A 271 19.18 6.14 -5.87
N LYS A 272 20.40 5.94 -5.38
CA LYS A 272 20.98 4.61 -5.21
C LYS A 272 20.15 3.75 -4.27
N GLN A 273 19.73 4.27 -3.14
CA GLN A 273 18.85 3.58 -2.18
C GLN A 273 17.51 3.16 -2.82
N PHE A 274 16.94 4.03 -3.64
CA PHE A 274 15.72 3.73 -4.38
C PHE A 274 15.93 2.61 -5.40
N MET A 275 17.04 2.64 -6.14
CA MET A 275 17.37 1.61 -7.14
C MET A 275 17.70 0.26 -6.50
N GLU A 276 18.26 0.22 -5.29
CA GLU A 276 18.43 -1.01 -4.53
C GLU A 276 17.07 -1.68 -4.24
N ASN A 277 16.04 -0.90 -3.89
CA ASN A 277 14.68 -1.44 -3.73
C ASN A 277 14.01 -1.83 -5.06
N ILE A 278 14.29 -1.13 -6.15
CA ILE A 278 13.85 -1.55 -7.50
C ILE A 278 14.45 -2.92 -7.86
N ASN A 279 15.72 -3.14 -7.55
CA ASN A 279 16.37 -4.42 -7.83
C ASN A 279 15.71 -5.58 -7.06
N MET A 280 15.19 -5.34 -5.86
CA MET A 280 14.40 -6.35 -5.13
C MET A 280 13.14 -6.78 -5.90
N LEU A 281 12.50 -5.88 -6.67
CA LEU A 281 11.39 -6.26 -7.55
C LEU A 281 11.81 -7.24 -8.66
N LEU A 282 13.08 -7.19 -9.06
CA LEU A 282 13.63 -8.05 -10.12
C LEU A 282 14.02 -9.44 -9.57
N ASP A 283 14.20 -9.56 -8.25
CA ASP A 283 14.60 -10.80 -7.59
C ASP A 283 13.39 -11.65 -7.14
N ILE A 284 12.17 -11.13 -7.27
CA ILE A 284 10.96 -11.90 -6.93
C ILE A 284 10.84 -13.08 -7.89
N ASP A 285 10.58 -14.26 -7.33
CA ASP A 285 10.37 -15.50 -8.09
C ASP A 285 9.05 -15.43 -8.87
N LEU A 286 9.15 -14.89 -10.06
CA LEU A 286 8.09 -14.95 -11.05
C LEU A 286 8.43 -16.05 -12.03
N PRO A 287 7.46 -16.73 -12.65
CA PRO A 287 7.69 -17.80 -13.62
C PRO A 287 8.27 -17.28 -14.95
N MET A 288 9.45 -16.59 -14.86
CA MET A 288 10.01 -15.85 -15.98
C MET A 288 11.53 -15.79 -15.94
N ASP A 289 12.11 -15.65 -17.16
CA ASP A 289 13.54 -15.42 -17.35
C ASP A 289 13.95 -14.07 -16.75
N LYS A 290 14.66 -14.10 -15.63
CA LYS A 290 15.11 -12.91 -14.86
C LYS A 290 15.99 -11.97 -15.67
N ASP A 291 16.65 -12.47 -16.72
CA ASP A 291 17.53 -11.64 -17.56
C ASP A 291 16.76 -10.63 -18.42
N VAL A 292 15.49 -10.89 -18.70
CA VAL A 292 14.62 -9.96 -19.44
C VAL A 292 14.20 -8.77 -18.57
N LEU A 293 14.12 -8.94 -17.25
CA LEU A 293 13.69 -7.89 -16.32
C LEU A 293 14.80 -6.95 -15.86
N ARG A 294 16.07 -7.31 -16.07
CA ARG A 294 17.19 -6.43 -15.76
C ARG A 294 17.18 -5.22 -16.68
N LEU A 295 16.44 -4.22 -16.25
CA LEU A 295 16.58 -2.88 -16.79
C LEU A 295 18.04 -2.46 -16.64
N ASN A 296 18.77 -2.36 -17.74
CA ASN A 296 20.07 -1.69 -17.79
C ASN A 296 19.87 -0.19 -17.52
N ILE A 297 19.43 0.12 -16.30
CA ILE A 297 19.25 1.50 -15.83
C ILE A 297 20.62 1.95 -15.41
N ASN A 298 21.35 2.44 -16.40
CA ASN A 298 22.69 2.93 -16.24
C ASN A 298 22.64 4.22 -15.40
N ASP A 299 23.36 4.26 -14.27
CA ASP A 299 23.55 5.48 -13.46
C ASP A 299 24.05 6.65 -14.31
N THR A 300 24.73 6.36 -15.43
CA THR A 300 25.18 7.33 -16.44
C THR A 300 24.02 8.12 -17.05
N ASP A 301 22.84 7.54 -17.24
CA ASP A 301 21.69 8.24 -17.83
C ASP A 301 21.12 9.29 -16.88
N PHE A 302 21.07 8.99 -15.58
CA PHE A 302 20.63 9.97 -14.59
C PHE A 302 21.65 11.09 -14.44
N MET A 303 22.95 10.77 -14.43
CA MET A 303 24.05 11.76 -14.44
C MET A 303 24.00 12.62 -15.71
N HIS A 304 23.72 12.04 -16.86
CA HIS A 304 23.62 12.76 -18.13
C HIS A 304 22.42 13.74 -18.12
N MET A 305 21.27 13.31 -17.58
CA MET A 305 20.11 14.19 -17.40
C MET A 305 20.40 15.40 -16.50
N ILE A 306 21.16 15.22 -15.41
CA ILE A 306 21.54 16.31 -14.53
C ILE A 306 22.46 17.29 -15.26
N LYS A 307 23.44 16.79 -16.02
CA LYS A 307 24.36 17.62 -16.85
C LYS A 307 23.60 18.40 -17.92
N ILE A 308 22.69 17.77 -18.68
CA ILE A 308 21.90 18.41 -19.74
C ILE A 308 21.08 19.57 -19.17
N ARG A 309 20.49 19.42 -17.99
CA ARG A 309 19.71 20.47 -17.33
C ARG A 309 20.57 21.59 -16.73
N LYS A 310 21.90 21.58 -16.94
CA LYS A 310 22.85 22.53 -16.33
C LYS A 310 22.72 22.62 -14.80
N LEU A 311 22.46 21.48 -14.18
CA LEU A 311 22.27 21.37 -12.74
C LEU A 311 23.60 21.04 -12.00
N ILE A 312 24.67 20.85 -12.78
CA ILE A 312 26.04 20.70 -12.32
C ILE A 312 26.90 21.80 -12.96
#